data_d62c867e962ea0e55870cdec2171545d
#
_entry.id   d62c867e962ea0e55870cdec2171545d
#
_cell.length_a   1.000
_cell.length_b   1.000
_cell.length_c   1.000
_cell.angle_alpha   90.00
_cell.angle_beta   90.00
_cell.angle_gamma   90.00
#
_symmetry.space_group_name_H-M   'P 1'
#
loop_
_entity.id
_entity.type
_entity.pdbx_description
1 polymer ?
#
loop_
_entity_poly.entity_id
_entity_poly.type
_entity_poly.pdbx_seq_one_letter_code
_entity_poly.pdbx_strand_id
1 'polypeptide(L)'
;MAKTPYLTTPPKITTMPPGVPYIVGNEAAERFSYYGMNSILTIFMTKYLLDRMGHLSTMPPANAEAWYHTFVSTLYFLPIFGAVLADAVFGKFWVVFWISIVYCAGHAMLALIGTPIAHTIEPRYLLAIGLILIAIGAGGIKPCVSTNVGDQFGESNKHLLTRVFNWFYFSINAGSFISTLLIPWLLEPYQADPNGFIARLGPSVVGFLQSPRLHSADIAFGLPGVFMAIATLVFWLGRKKFVHIPPVGLKTYAREIFNKQTGKIILNVLMPVPFVMIFWALWQQNFSSWIIQAESMDRHLFGIEWLSSQIQTVNPIFILIMLPVFSYWLYPFLEKFVRLTPLRKIGAGLFVTAASFFIVAMIQTRIDAGARPSIIWQVWAFVVLTAGETLVSPTHLEFSYTQGPVKLKSLIMCTYLLAISLGNQFTAAVNFFIQNPDGSVKLQGASYFMFFVWVMLGTAVLFTIVSPFYKGRTYLQDQTRVTGDAEPGVGFAVQPEA
;
A
#
# COMPACT_ATOMS: atom_id res chain seq x y z
N MET A 1 -7.22 6.99 -42.77
CA MET A 1 -6.72 5.76 -42.09
C MET A 1 -7.80 5.27 -41.16
N ALA A 2 -8.39 4.10 -41.40
CA ALA A 2 -9.38 3.49 -40.50
C ALA A 2 -8.71 3.27 -39.13
N LYS A 3 -9.32 3.79 -38.05
CA LYS A 3 -8.86 3.52 -36.67
C LYS A 3 -8.95 2.02 -36.48
N THR A 4 -7.81 1.34 -36.27
CA THR A 4 -7.80 -0.07 -35.83
C THR A 4 -8.61 -0.16 -34.55
N PRO A 5 -9.73 -0.88 -34.53
CA PRO A 5 -10.54 -1.01 -33.33
C PRO A 5 -9.69 -1.69 -32.23
N TYR A 6 -9.79 -1.21 -30.99
CA TYR A 6 -9.17 -1.89 -29.86
C TYR A 6 -9.79 -3.27 -29.67
N LEU A 7 -8.98 -4.23 -29.19
CA LEU A 7 -9.49 -5.55 -28.81
C LEU A 7 -10.45 -5.39 -27.62
N THR A 8 -11.64 -5.93 -27.71
CA THR A 8 -12.64 -5.91 -26.62
C THR A 8 -12.79 -7.26 -25.92
N THR A 9 -12.15 -8.30 -26.46
CA THR A 9 -12.13 -9.66 -25.92
C THR A 9 -10.70 -10.22 -25.99
N PRO A 10 -10.29 -11.07 -25.05
CA PRO A 10 -8.97 -11.70 -25.08
C PRO A 10 -8.76 -12.51 -26.38
N PRO A 11 -7.60 -12.37 -27.03
CA PRO A 11 -7.28 -13.15 -28.22
C PRO A 11 -7.13 -14.63 -27.87
N LYS A 12 -7.52 -15.52 -28.78
CA LYS A 12 -7.36 -16.98 -28.61
C LYS A 12 -5.91 -17.40 -28.85
N ILE A 13 -5.03 -17.07 -27.90
CA ILE A 13 -3.61 -17.44 -27.91
C ILE A 13 -3.29 -18.30 -26.69
N THR A 14 -2.34 -19.23 -26.82
CA THR A 14 -1.84 -20.07 -25.71
C THR A 14 -0.63 -19.49 -25.02
N THR A 15 -0.06 -18.41 -25.58
CA THR A 15 1.12 -17.72 -25.06
C THR A 15 0.73 -16.54 -24.17
N MET A 16 1.74 -15.89 -23.59
CA MET A 16 1.59 -14.69 -22.79
C MET A 16 0.98 -13.56 -23.61
N PRO A 17 -0.09 -12.90 -23.13
CA PRO A 17 -0.67 -11.74 -23.81
C PRO A 17 0.35 -10.61 -23.99
N PRO A 18 0.41 -10.00 -25.20
CA PRO A 18 1.43 -9.00 -25.52
C PRO A 18 1.27 -7.67 -24.75
N GLY A 19 0.13 -7.47 -24.08
CA GLY A 19 -0.11 -6.33 -23.19
C GLY A 19 0.53 -6.47 -21.81
N VAL A 20 0.73 -7.70 -21.32
CA VAL A 20 1.20 -7.97 -19.95
C VAL A 20 2.51 -7.28 -19.59
N PRO A 21 3.59 -7.30 -20.42
CA PRO A 21 4.83 -6.62 -20.09
C PRO A 21 4.68 -5.12 -19.84
N TYR A 22 3.75 -4.46 -20.55
CA TYR A 22 3.49 -3.03 -20.37
C TYR A 22 2.76 -2.75 -19.05
N ILE A 23 1.87 -3.65 -18.61
CA ILE A 23 1.17 -3.49 -17.33
C ILE A 23 2.12 -3.76 -16.17
N VAL A 24 2.94 -4.81 -16.25
CA VAL A 24 3.92 -5.15 -15.20
C VAL A 24 5.01 -4.07 -15.09
N GLY A 25 5.49 -3.54 -16.23
CA GLY A 25 6.46 -2.44 -16.25
C GLY A 25 5.88 -1.12 -15.71
N ASN A 26 4.62 -0.82 -16.04
CA ASN A 26 3.90 0.31 -15.46
C ASN A 26 3.80 0.17 -13.93
N GLU A 27 3.42 -1.01 -13.44
CA GLU A 27 3.31 -1.26 -12.00
C GLU A 27 4.65 -1.09 -11.27
N ALA A 28 5.74 -1.65 -11.81
CA ALA A 28 7.07 -1.50 -11.20
C ALA A 28 7.46 -0.03 -11.03
N ALA A 29 7.26 0.78 -12.06
CA ALA A 29 7.61 2.20 -12.05
C ALA A 29 6.66 3.02 -11.15
N GLU A 30 5.36 2.71 -11.13
CA GLU A 30 4.39 3.35 -10.24
C GLU A 30 4.67 2.99 -8.78
N ARG A 31 5.00 1.73 -8.46
CA ARG A 31 5.37 1.33 -7.09
C ARG A 31 6.65 2.02 -6.62
N PHE A 32 7.67 2.11 -7.49
CA PHE A 32 8.87 2.90 -7.19
C PHE A 32 8.49 4.34 -6.84
N SER A 33 7.63 4.95 -7.64
CA SER A 33 7.15 6.32 -7.45
C SER A 33 6.44 6.50 -6.11
N TYR A 34 5.45 5.64 -5.83
CA TYR A 34 4.65 5.73 -4.61
C TYR A 34 5.49 5.49 -3.34
N TYR A 35 6.20 4.35 -3.26
CA TYR A 35 6.94 4.00 -2.06
C TYR A 35 8.15 4.91 -1.83
N GLY A 36 8.77 5.39 -2.91
CA GLY A 36 9.85 6.37 -2.80
C GLY A 36 9.39 7.66 -2.14
N MET A 37 8.35 8.28 -2.66
CA MET A 37 7.75 9.48 -2.06
C MET A 37 7.27 9.22 -0.63
N ASN A 38 6.56 8.10 -0.42
CA ASN A 38 5.99 7.74 0.86
C ASN A 38 7.05 7.55 1.96
N SER A 39 8.22 7.00 1.61
CA SER A 39 9.30 6.73 2.56
C SER A 39 9.91 7.99 3.18
N ILE A 40 9.93 9.10 2.46
CA ILE A 40 10.53 10.35 2.93
C ILE A 40 9.52 11.34 3.51
N LEU A 41 8.22 11.14 3.30
CA LEU A 41 7.19 12.14 3.55
C LEU A 41 7.19 12.60 5.02
N THR A 42 7.23 11.66 5.97
CA THR A 42 7.22 11.98 7.41
C THR A 42 8.49 12.74 7.83
N ILE A 43 9.66 12.27 7.41
CA ILE A 43 10.94 12.95 7.70
C ILE A 43 10.99 14.32 7.05
N PHE A 44 10.52 14.45 5.81
CA PHE A 44 10.44 15.74 5.14
C PHE A 44 9.61 16.74 5.95
N MET A 45 8.41 16.36 6.40
CA MET A 45 7.55 17.25 7.19
C MET A 45 8.14 17.62 8.55
N THR A 46 8.88 16.71 9.18
CA THR A 46 9.42 16.92 10.54
C THR A 46 10.80 17.58 10.57
N LYS A 47 11.57 17.55 9.47
CA LYS A 47 12.96 18.04 9.46
C LYS A 47 13.31 19.02 8.34
N TYR A 48 12.70 18.88 7.15
CA TYR A 48 13.17 19.55 5.93
C TYR A 48 12.16 20.54 5.35
N LEU A 49 10.96 20.65 5.91
CA LEU A 49 9.95 21.58 5.42
C LEU A 49 10.36 23.03 5.74
N LEU A 50 10.40 23.84 4.70
CA LEU A 50 10.73 25.26 4.76
C LEU A 50 9.48 26.14 4.63
N ASP A 51 9.59 27.41 5.01
CA ASP A 51 8.65 28.46 4.66
C ASP A 51 9.06 29.16 3.34
N ARG A 52 8.28 30.15 2.91
CA ARG A 52 8.57 30.95 1.71
C ARG A 52 9.87 31.75 1.80
N MET A 53 10.35 32.03 2.99
CA MET A 53 11.59 32.78 3.23
C MET A 53 12.82 31.86 3.25
N GLY A 54 12.62 30.53 3.16
CA GLY A 54 13.67 29.54 3.24
C GLY A 54 14.07 29.16 4.65
N HIS A 55 13.33 29.60 5.68
CA HIS A 55 13.56 29.16 7.06
C HIS A 55 12.87 27.84 7.35
N LEU A 56 13.43 27.05 8.29
CA LEU A 56 12.80 25.82 8.74
C LEU A 56 11.42 26.09 9.34
N SER A 57 10.40 25.46 8.81
CA SER A 57 9.00 25.55 9.22
C SER A 57 8.39 24.15 9.36
N THR A 58 9.09 23.30 10.14
CA THR A 58 8.79 21.88 10.32
C THR A 58 7.50 21.68 11.11
N MET A 59 6.91 20.49 10.96
CA MET A 59 5.73 20.09 11.74
C MET A 59 6.16 19.31 12.99
N PRO A 60 5.48 19.50 14.13
CA PRO A 60 5.62 18.59 15.27
C PRO A 60 5.32 17.14 14.84
N PRO A 61 6.00 16.13 15.43
CA PRO A 61 5.83 14.72 15.04
C PRO A 61 4.38 14.25 14.95
N ALA A 62 3.57 14.45 16.00
CA ALA A 62 2.17 14.05 16.02
C ALA A 62 1.34 14.73 14.91
N ASN A 63 1.67 15.97 14.55
CA ASN A 63 0.99 16.69 13.46
C ASN A 63 1.38 16.10 12.09
N ALA A 64 2.67 15.86 11.88
CA ALA A 64 3.15 15.22 10.65
C ALA A 64 2.54 13.82 10.46
N GLU A 65 2.47 13.02 11.53
CA GLU A 65 1.81 11.71 11.51
C GLU A 65 0.31 11.82 11.19
N ALA A 66 -0.40 12.77 11.80
CA ALA A 66 -1.81 12.99 11.52
C ALA A 66 -2.07 13.32 10.04
N TRP A 67 -1.27 14.22 9.45
CA TRP A 67 -1.35 14.57 8.03
C TRP A 67 -0.95 13.41 7.11
N TYR A 68 0.11 12.68 7.47
CA TYR A 68 0.53 11.48 6.75
C TYR A 68 -0.61 10.44 6.68
N HIS A 69 -1.20 10.09 7.82
CA HIS A 69 -2.27 9.10 7.87
C HIS A 69 -3.57 9.61 7.22
N THR A 70 -3.86 10.93 7.27
CA THR A 70 -4.98 11.53 6.52
C THR A 70 -4.77 11.39 5.00
N PHE A 71 -3.56 11.66 4.51
CA PHE A 71 -3.21 11.44 3.10
C PHE A 71 -3.40 9.98 2.69
N VAL A 72 -2.83 9.04 3.44
CA VAL A 72 -2.94 7.60 3.15
C VAL A 72 -4.39 7.12 3.23
N SER A 73 -5.17 7.58 4.23
CA SER A 73 -6.61 7.30 4.32
C SER A 73 -7.34 7.72 3.07
N THR A 74 -7.14 8.96 2.62
CA THR A 74 -7.77 9.51 1.42
C THR A 74 -7.38 8.69 0.18
N LEU A 75 -6.10 8.34 0.03
CA LEU A 75 -5.57 7.56 -1.08
C LEU A 75 -6.22 6.18 -1.18
N TYR A 76 -6.48 5.52 -0.05
CA TYR A 76 -7.11 4.19 -0.02
C TYR A 76 -8.65 4.24 0.00
N PHE A 77 -9.25 5.40 0.22
CA PHE A 77 -10.69 5.62 0.08
C PHE A 77 -11.11 5.85 -1.39
N LEU A 78 -10.33 6.61 -2.14
CA LEU A 78 -10.61 6.99 -3.52
C LEU A 78 -10.72 5.83 -4.53
N PRO A 79 -10.12 4.64 -4.32
CA PRO A 79 -10.31 3.49 -5.20
C PRO A 79 -11.75 3.07 -5.44
N ILE A 80 -12.65 3.35 -4.48
CA ILE A 80 -14.09 3.08 -4.62
C ILE A 80 -14.64 3.88 -5.81
N PHE A 81 -14.28 5.14 -5.92
CA PHE A 81 -14.70 6.00 -7.05
C PHE A 81 -13.99 5.61 -8.34
N GLY A 82 -12.68 5.28 -8.26
CA GLY A 82 -11.92 4.80 -9.40
C GLY A 82 -12.53 3.55 -10.04
N ALA A 83 -12.95 2.58 -9.25
CA ALA A 83 -13.62 1.38 -9.71
C ALA A 83 -14.97 1.71 -10.40
N VAL A 84 -15.78 2.58 -9.82
CA VAL A 84 -17.06 3.02 -10.43
C VAL A 84 -16.81 3.72 -11.77
N LEU A 85 -15.86 4.64 -11.84
CA LEU A 85 -15.53 5.34 -13.08
C LEU A 85 -15.03 4.38 -14.17
N ALA A 86 -14.24 3.37 -13.79
CA ALA A 86 -13.70 2.39 -14.70
C ALA A 86 -14.75 1.39 -15.21
N ASP A 87 -15.56 0.84 -14.31
CA ASP A 87 -16.49 -0.22 -14.67
C ASP A 87 -17.78 0.32 -15.29
N ALA A 88 -18.23 1.53 -14.87
CA ALA A 88 -19.52 2.07 -15.28
C ALA A 88 -19.45 3.17 -16.36
N VAL A 89 -18.33 3.93 -16.47
CA VAL A 89 -18.33 5.18 -17.25
C VAL A 89 -17.31 5.20 -18.39
N PHE A 90 -16.01 5.05 -18.08
CA PHE A 90 -14.94 5.32 -19.05
C PHE A 90 -14.19 4.07 -19.53
N GLY A 91 -14.30 2.95 -18.81
CA GLY A 91 -13.45 1.78 -19.02
C GLY A 91 -12.08 1.91 -18.34
N LYS A 92 -11.51 0.77 -17.95
CA LYS A 92 -10.29 0.70 -17.11
C LYS A 92 -9.08 1.42 -17.73
N PHE A 93 -8.86 1.23 -19.05
CA PHE A 93 -7.73 1.86 -19.75
C PHE A 93 -7.75 3.38 -19.64
N TRP A 94 -8.88 4.01 -19.93
CA TRP A 94 -8.99 5.48 -19.95
C TRP A 94 -8.90 6.07 -18.54
N VAL A 95 -9.47 5.38 -17.54
CA VAL A 95 -9.35 5.79 -16.13
C VAL A 95 -7.88 5.73 -15.70
N VAL A 96 -7.19 4.61 -15.93
CA VAL A 96 -5.76 4.49 -15.60
C VAL A 96 -4.94 5.57 -16.28
N PHE A 97 -5.13 5.80 -17.58
CA PHE A 97 -4.34 6.77 -18.34
C PHE A 97 -4.53 8.22 -17.85
N TRP A 98 -5.77 8.70 -17.76
CA TRP A 98 -6.03 10.10 -17.41
C TRP A 98 -5.70 10.38 -15.93
N ILE A 99 -5.99 9.44 -15.06
CA ILE A 99 -5.68 9.58 -13.64
C ILE A 99 -4.17 9.47 -13.39
N SER A 100 -3.41 8.71 -14.20
CA SER A 100 -1.95 8.73 -14.17
C SER A 100 -1.36 10.11 -14.47
N ILE A 101 -1.98 10.89 -15.37
CA ILE A 101 -1.55 12.27 -15.63
C ILE A 101 -1.76 13.16 -14.40
N VAL A 102 -2.90 13.01 -13.69
CA VAL A 102 -3.14 13.72 -12.43
C VAL A 102 -2.09 13.33 -11.38
N TYR A 103 -1.73 12.06 -11.33
CA TYR A 103 -0.67 11.57 -10.45
C TYR A 103 0.69 12.20 -10.77
N CYS A 104 1.07 12.27 -12.05
CA CYS A 104 2.29 12.97 -12.48
C CYS A 104 2.26 14.45 -12.06
N ALA A 105 1.12 15.13 -12.20
CA ALA A 105 0.98 16.53 -11.76
C ALA A 105 1.17 16.65 -10.24
N GLY A 106 0.70 15.69 -9.44
CA GLY A 106 0.93 15.66 -8.00
C GLY A 106 2.40 15.57 -7.65
N HIS A 107 3.15 14.67 -8.28
CA HIS A 107 4.61 14.59 -8.10
C HIS A 107 5.34 15.85 -8.55
N ALA A 108 4.90 16.45 -9.67
CA ALA A 108 5.46 17.73 -10.11
C ALA A 108 5.27 18.83 -9.06
N MET A 109 4.09 18.91 -8.41
CA MET A 109 3.85 19.84 -7.31
C MET A 109 4.79 19.61 -6.12
N LEU A 110 5.04 18.35 -5.75
CA LEU A 110 6.01 18.04 -4.69
C LEU A 110 7.44 18.42 -5.07
N ALA A 111 7.84 18.18 -6.33
CA ALA A 111 9.17 18.56 -6.81
C ALA A 111 9.39 20.08 -6.82
N LEU A 112 8.33 20.89 -7.01
CA LEU A 112 8.43 22.34 -6.96
C LEU A 112 8.83 22.88 -5.58
N ILE A 113 8.67 22.12 -4.51
CA ILE A 113 9.02 22.53 -3.14
C ILE A 113 10.51 22.87 -2.99
N GLY A 114 11.39 22.13 -3.70
CA GLY A 114 12.85 22.39 -3.69
C GLY A 114 13.31 23.42 -4.72
N THR A 115 12.41 24.08 -5.45
CA THR A 115 12.73 25.04 -6.50
C THR A 115 12.47 26.49 -6.07
N PRO A 116 12.97 27.50 -6.82
CA PRO A 116 12.68 28.91 -6.54
C PRO A 116 11.19 29.28 -6.49
N ILE A 117 10.30 28.46 -7.05
CA ILE A 117 8.84 28.66 -6.99
C ILE A 117 8.33 28.61 -5.54
N ALA A 118 8.99 27.84 -4.67
CA ALA A 118 8.69 27.79 -3.24
C ALA A 118 8.83 29.13 -2.51
N HIS A 119 9.56 30.08 -3.07
CA HIS A 119 9.63 31.47 -2.55
C HIS A 119 8.41 32.33 -2.93
N THR A 120 7.64 31.91 -3.94
CA THR A 120 6.39 32.60 -4.37
C THR A 120 5.15 31.94 -3.81
N ILE A 121 5.12 30.59 -3.74
CA ILE A 121 4.02 29.80 -3.21
C ILE A 121 4.50 29.10 -1.94
N GLU A 122 3.74 29.24 -0.84
CA GLU A 122 4.07 28.59 0.43
C GLU A 122 4.29 27.07 0.24
N PRO A 123 5.44 26.50 0.63
CA PRO A 123 5.76 25.08 0.46
C PRO A 123 4.71 24.12 1.02
N ARG A 124 4.03 24.51 2.11
CA ARG A 124 2.92 23.72 2.69
C ARG A 124 1.74 23.58 1.73
N TYR A 125 1.45 24.58 0.91
CA TYR A 125 0.38 24.48 -0.10
C TYR A 125 0.81 23.59 -1.27
N LEU A 126 2.07 23.69 -1.71
CA LEU A 126 2.61 22.80 -2.72
C LEU A 126 2.55 21.34 -2.24
N LEU A 127 2.94 21.10 -1.00
CA LEU A 127 2.84 19.78 -0.34
C LEU A 127 1.39 19.28 -0.32
N ALA A 128 0.46 20.08 0.20
CA ALA A 128 -0.94 19.69 0.32
C ALA A 128 -1.59 19.40 -1.04
N ILE A 129 -1.40 20.28 -2.03
CA ILE A 129 -1.93 20.10 -3.40
C ILE A 129 -1.29 18.87 -4.04
N GLY A 130 0.03 18.70 -3.91
CA GLY A 130 0.73 17.53 -4.43
C GLY A 130 0.19 16.23 -3.87
N LEU A 131 0.00 16.14 -2.55
CA LEU A 131 -0.54 14.96 -1.88
C LEU A 131 -2.01 14.68 -2.25
N ILE A 132 -2.85 15.71 -2.41
CA ILE A 132 -4.24 15.56 -2.89
C ILE A 132 -4.26 14.98 -4.31
N LEU A 133 -3.46 15.54 -5.22
CA LEU A 133 -3.37 15.05 -6.60
C LEU A 133 -2.82 13.62 -6.65
N ILE A 134 -1.83 13.26 -5.82
CA ILE A 134 -1.30 11.90 -5.69
C ILE A 134 -2.38 10.96 -5.13
N ALA A 135 -3.13 11.38 -4.13
CA ALA A 135 -4.21 10.56 -3.58
C ALA A 135 -5.29 10.26 -4.62
N ILE A 136 -5.69 11.25 -5.42
CA ILE A 136 -6.62 11.07 -6.55
C ILE A 136 -6.00 10.11 -7.58
N GLY A 137 -4.74 10.35 -7.95
CA GLY A 137 -4.00 9.58 -8.94
C GLY A 137 -3.85 8.11 -8.53
N ALA A 138 -3.17 7.85 -7.45
CA ALA A 138 -2.91 6.49 -6.96
C ALA A 138 -4.21 5.76 -6.58
N GLY A 139 -5.16 6.46 -5.95
CA GLY A 139 -6.45 5.89 -5.58
C GLY A 139 -7.25 5.42 -6.79
N GLY A 140 -7.33 6.21 -7.84
CA GLY A 140 -8.05 5.84 -9.06
C GLY A 140 -7.42 4.70 -9.86
N ILE A 141 -6.10 4.55 -9.81
CA ILE A 141 -5.36 3.53 -10.57
C ILE A 141 -5.40 2.16 -9.90
N LYS A 142 -5.25 2.08 -8.58
CA LYS A 142 -5.07 0.82 -7.82
C LYS A 142 -6.08 -0.29 -8.16
N PRO A 143 -7.40 -0.08 -8.19
CA PRO A 143 -8.36 -1.14 -8.48
C PRO A 143 -8.34 -1.54 -9.96
N CYS A 144 -7.89 -0.65 -10.85
CA CYS A 144 -7.98 -0.82 -12.29
C CYS A 144 -6.80 -1.61 -12.87
N VAL A 145 -5.58 -1.43 -12.37
CA VAL A 145 -4.38 -2.04 -12.97
C VAL A 145 -4.37 -3.54 -12.75
N SER A 146 -4.59 -4.04 -11.52
CA SER A 146 -4.61 -5.47 -11.23
C SER A 146 -5.74 -6.20 -11.96
N THR A 147 -6.93 -5.60 -12.06
CA THR A 147 -8.04 -6.16 -12.83
C THR A 147 -7.78 -6.11 -14.34
N ASN A 148 -7.11 -5.07 -14.84
CA ASN A 148 -6.70 -4.99 -16.25
C ASN A 148 -5.71 -6.11 -16.63
N VAL A 149 -4.84 -6.55 -15.72
CA VAL A 149 -4.00 -7.75 -15.93
C VAL A 149 -4.88 -8.97 -16.20
N GLY A 150 -5.87 -9.22 -15.36
CA GLY A 150 -6.79 -10.35 -15.52
C GLY A 150 -7.58 -10.31 -16.83
N ASP A 151 -7.98 -9.11 -17.27
CA ASP A 151 -8.75 -8.91 -18.50
C ASP A 151 -7.99 -9.30 -19.79
N GLN A 152 -6.65 -9.42 -19.72
CA GLN A 152 -5.83 -9.82 -20.87
C GLN A 152 -5.92 -11.32 -21.18
N PHE A 153 -6.44 -12.13 -20.25
CA PHE A 153 -6.44 -13.59 -20.33
C PHE A 153 -7.81 -14.15 -20.72
N GLY A 154 -7.78 -15.16 -21.59
CA GLY A 154 -8.93 -15.98 -21.97
C GLY A 154 -8.77 -17.44 -21.53
N GLU A 155 -9.72 -18.30 -21.91
CA GLU A 155 -9.69 -19.73 -21.57
C GLU A 155 -8.42 -20.45 -22.06
N SER A 156 -7.90 -20.07 -23.25
CA SER A 156 -6.76 -20.71 -23.87
C SER A 156 -5.43 -20.49 -23.16
N ASN A 157 -5.29 -19.40 -22.38
CA ASN A 157 -4.06 -19.01 -21.70
C ASN A 157 -4.23 -18.72 -20.21
N LYS A 158 -5.38 -19.06 -19.61
CA LYS A 158 -5.64 -18.85 -18.18
C LYS A 158 -4.63 -19.54 -17.25
N HIS A 159 -4.01 -20.64 -17.71
CA HIS A 159 -2.95 -21.34 -16.97
C HIS A 159 -1.70 -20.47 -16.69
N LEU A 160 -1.50 -19.39 -17.45
CA LEU A 160 -0.41 -18.43 -17.24
C LEU A 160 -0.74 -17.34 -16.23
N LEU A 161 -1.99 -17.23 -15.78
CA LEU A 161 -2.45 -16.14 -14.91
C LEU A 161 -1.69 -16.09 -13.58
N THR A 162 -1.48 -17.23 -12.93
CA THR A 162 -0.69 -17.31 -11.68
C THR A 162 0.73 -16.81 -11.88
N ARG A 163 1.38 -17.16 -12.99
CA ARG A 163 2.73 -16.71 -13.33
C ARG A 163 2.79 -15.19 -13.48
N VAL A 164 1.79 -14.58 -14.09
CA VAL A 164 1.72 -13.12 -14.28
C VAL A 164 1.46 -12.40 -12.96
N PHE A 165 0.58 -12.90 -12.10
CA PHE A 165 0.39 -12.31 -10.78
C PHE A 165 1.63 -12.43 -9.90
N ASN A 166 2.44 -13.50 -10.05
CA ASN A 166 3.74 -13.59 -9.38
C ASN A 166 4.71 -12.53 -9.90
N TRP A 167 4.78 -12.27 -11.22
CA TRP A 167 5.59 -11.18 -11.76
C TRP A 167 5.10 -9.80 -11.31
N PHE A 168 3.79 -9.62 -11.29
CA PHE A 168 3.16 -8.38 -10.81
C PHE A 168 3.52 -8.12 -9.33
N TYR A 169 3.40 -9.13 -8.49
CA TYR A 169 3.76 -9.06 -7.08
C TYR A 169 5.27 -8.81 -6.88
N PHE A 170 6.11 -9.48 -7.65
CA PHE A 170 7.56 -9.25 -7.64
C PHE A 170 7.88 -7.81 -8.04
N SER A 171 7.24 -7.27 -9.08
CA SER A 171 7.47 -5.89 -9.53
C SER A 171 7.10 -4.85 -8.47
N ILE A 172 6.01 -5.08 -7.71
CA ILE A 172 5.62 -4.24 -6.58
C ILE A 172 6.73 -4.19 -5.53
N ASN A 173 7.21 -5.36 -5.10
CA ASN A 173 8.21 -5.45 -4.03
C ASN A 173 9.60 -4.96 -4.50
N ALA A 174 9.98 -5.23 -5.73
CA ALA A 174 11.23 -4.73 -6.30
C ALA A 174 11.22 -3.20 -6.41
N GLY A 175 10.13 -2.60 -6.90
CA GLY A 175 9.95 -1.15 -6.96
C GLY A 175 10.00 -0.51 -5.58
N SER A 176 9.30 -1.11 -4.60
CA SER A 176 9.31 -0.67 -3.20
C SER A 176 10.71 -0.75 -2.60
N PHE A 177 11.38 -1.90 -2.70
CA PHE A 177 12.73 -2.11 -2.16
C PHE A 177 13.73 -1.08 -2.67
N ILE A 178 13.81 -0.92 -4.00
CA ILE A 178 14.79 0.00 -4.61
C ILE A 178 14.49 1.45 -4.21
N SER A 179 13.20 1.85 -4.23
CA SER A 179 12.83 3.24 -3.94
C SER A 179 13.00 3.61 -2.47
N THR A 180 12.62 2.72 -1.53
CA THR A 180 12.78 2.98 -0.08
C THR A 180 14.25 2.97 0.35
N LEU A 181 15.14 2.35 -0.43
CA LEU A 181 16.58 2.41 -0.21
C LEU A 181 17.18 3.71 -0.79
N LEU A 182 16.79 4.08 -2.02
CA LEU A 182 17.40 5.16 -2.78
C LEU A 182 16.86 6.56 -2.41
N ILE A 183 15.54 6.72 -2.31
CA ILE A 183 14.93 8.05 -2.20
C ILE A 183 15.25 8.75 -0.88
N PRO A 184 15.28 8.08 0.31
CA PRO A 184 15.74 8.71 1.53
C PRO A 184 17.15 9.30 1.41
N TRP A 185 18.05 8.60 0.74
CA TRP A 185 19.41 9.08 0.51
C TRP A 185 19.45 10.33 -0.40
N LEU A 186 18.52 10.51 -1.32
CA LEU A 186 18.42 11.73 -2.13
C LEU A 186 17.84 12.94 -1.34
N LEU A 187 17.19 12.72 -0.21
CA LEU A 187 16.73 13.77 0.68
C LEU A 187 17.76 14.09 1.75
N GLU A 188 18.34 13.07 2.37
CA GLU A 188 19.27 13.19 3.49
C GLU A 188 20.70 12.89 3.04
N PRO A 189 21.67 13.80 3.25
CA PRO A 189 23.07 13.53 2.87
C PRO A 189 23.61 12.34 3.69
N TYR A 190 24.27 11.44 3.01
CA TYR A 190 24.97 10.32 3.64
C TYR A 190 26.10 10.85 4.54
N GLN A 191 26.07 10.53 5.83
CA GLN A 191 27.18 10.79 6.73
C GLN A 191 28.17 9.61 6.61
N ALA A 192 29.32 9.88 5.99
CA ALA A 192 30.32 8.83 5.82
C ALA A 192 30.92 8.45 7.18
N ASP A 193 30.65 7.25 7.66
CA ASP A 193 31.53 6.63 8.66
C ASP A 193 32.88 6.39 8.02
N PRO A 194 33.97 7.03 8.52
CA PRO A 194 35.32 6.87 7.99
C PRO A 194 35.79 5.40 7.94
N ASN A 195 35.25 4.55 8.79
CA ASN A 195 35.56 3.13 8.89
C ASN A 195 34.52 2.23 8.19
N GLY A 196 33.44 2.82 7.67
CA GLY A 196 32.32 2.12 7.07
C GLY A 196 32.64 1.50 5.70
N PHE A 197 31.75 0.61 5.27
CA PHE A 197 31.87 -0.05 3.95
C PHE A 197 31.95 0.95 2.78
N ILE A 198 31.18 2.04 2.83
CA ILE A 198 31.12 3.04 1.75
C ILE A 198 32.45 3.83 1.67
N ALA A 199 33.09 4.12 2.80
CA ALA A 199 34.41 4.78 2.81
C ALA A 199 35.46 3.92 2.08
N ARG A 200 35.33 2.59 2.11
CA ARG A 200 36.22 1.66 1.42
C ARG A 200 36.03 1.64 -0.12
N LEU A 201 34.93 2.18 -0.64
CA LEU A 201 34.68 2.29 -2.08
C LEU A 201 35.50 3.41 -2.74
N GLY A 202 36.19 4.22 -1.94
CA GLY A 202 37.11 5.25 -2.38
C GLY A 202 36.57 6.67 -2.33
N PRO A 203 37.47 7.68 -2.29
CA PRO A 203 37.09 9.06 -2.07
C PRO A 203 36.16 9.65 -3.13
N SER A 204 36.27 9.19 -4.39
CA SER A 204 35.40 9.66 -5.49
C SER A 204 33.95 9.24 -5.30
N VAL A 205 33.70 8.02 -4.79
CA VAL A 205 32.36 7.51 -4.51
C VAL A 205 31.78 8.26 -3.30
N VAL A 206 32.56 8.44 -2.24
CA VAL A 206 32.15 9.20 -1.05
C VAL A 206 31.82 10.64 -1.42
N GLY A 207 32.69 11.32 -2.20
CA GLY A 207 32.46 12.69 -2.65
C GLY A 207 31.22 12.84 -3.53
N PHE A 208 30.94 11.86 -4.39
CA PHE A 208 29.70 11.83 -5.17
C PHE A 208 28.47 11.66 -4.25
N LEU A 209 28.51 10.70 -3.33
CA LEU A 209 27.41 10.43 -2.39
C LEU A 209 27.15 11.54 -1.39
N GLN A 210 28.12 12.42 -1.14
CA GLN A 210 28.01 13.58 -0.26
C GLN A 210 27.76 14.89 -1.00
N SER A 211 27.62 14.84 -2.35
CA SER A 211 27.42 16.06 -3.14
C SER A 211 26.12 16.79 -2.75
N PRO A 212 26.18 18.04 -2.26
CA PRO A 212 24.98 18.78 -1.88
C PRO A 212 23.95 18.95 -3.00
N ARG A 213 24.38 18.83 -4.25
CA ARG A 213 23.49 18.93 -5.43
C ARG A 213 22.56 17.75 -5.58
N LEU A 214 22.87 16.59 -4.97
CA LEU A 214 22.05 15.39 -5.03
C LEU A 214 21.02 15.32 -3.90
N HIS A 215 21.24 16.07 -2.81
CA HIS A 215 20.44 16.03 -1.59
C HIS A 215 19.52 17.24 -1.54
N SER A 216 18.34 17.10 -2.16
CA SER A 216 17.38 18.20 -2.21
C SER A 216 15.96 17.67 -2.38
N ALA A 217 14.97 18.43 -1.92
CA ALA A 217 13.58 18.05 -1.98
C ALA A 217 13.06 17.89 -3.43
N ASP A 218 13.53 18.74 -4.35
CA ASP A 218 13.18 18.68 -5.77
C ASP A 218 13.64 17.35 -6.43
N ILE A 219 14.85 16.88 -6.12
CA ILE A 219 15.36 15.60 -6.63
C ILE A 219 14.65 14.43 -5.94
N ALA A 220 14.52 14.48 -4.61
CA ALA A 220 13.93 13.38 -3.84
C ALA A 220 12.44 13.16 -4.18
N PHE A 221 11.67 14.22 -4.42
CA PHE A 221 10.29 14.11 -4.90
C PHE A 221 10.18 14.06 -6.43
N GLY A 222 11.13 14.63 -7.16
CA GLY A 222 11.13 14.68 -8.62
C GLY A 222 11.42 13.33 -9.25
N LEU A 223 12.39 12.56 -8.74
CA LEU A 223 12.73 11.23 -9.27
C LEU A 223 11.53 10.27 -9.25
N PRO A 224 10.77 10.11 -8.14
CA PRO A 224 9.48 9.41 -8.15
C PRO A 224 8.53 9.91 -9.24
N GLY A 225 8.45 11.22 -9.46
CA GLY A 225 7.63 11.82 -10.52
C GLY A 225 8.05 11.41 -11.93
N VAL A 226 9.36 11.36 -12.19
CA VAL A 226 9.90 10.86 -13.46
C VAL A 226 9.52 9.40 -13.69
N PHE A 227 9.62 8.55 -12.67
CA PHE A 227 9.20 7.15 -12.78
C PHE A 227 7.69 7.02 -13.01
N MET A 228 6.87 7.89 -12.40
CA MET A 228 5.43 7.92 -12.68
C MET A 228 5.13 8.35 -14.12
N ALA A 229 5.87 9.31 -14.66
CA ALA A 229 5.74 9.71 -16.05
C ALA A 229 6.16 8.57 -17.01
N ILE A 230 7.24 7.85 -16.70
CA ILE A 230 7.67 6.65 -17.44
C ILE A 230 6.57 5.57 -17.35
N ALA A 231 6.00 5.30 -16.18
CA ALA A 231 4.91 4.36 -15.99
C ALA A 231 3.72 4.72 -16.91
N THR A 232 3.30 5.98 -16.91
CA THR A 232 2.21 6.49 -17.76
C THR A 232 2.51 6.33 -19.24
N LEU A 233 3.74 6.63 -19.66
CA LEU A 233 4.19 6.47 -21.05
C LEU A 233 4.19 4.99 -21.46
N VAL A 234 4.75 4.10 -20.65
CA VAL A 234 4.79 2.66 -20.92
C VAL A 234 3.37 2.11 -21.06
N PHE A 235 2.47 2.48 -20.15
CA PHE A 235 1.07 2.10 -20.24
C PHE A 235 0.41 2.60 -21.54
N TRP A 236 0.62 3.86 -21.91
CA TRP A 236 0.10 4.42 -23.15
C TRP A 236 0.66 3.72 -24.40
N LEU A 237 1.95 3.35 -24.42
CA LEU A 237 2.56 2.60 -25.53
C LEU A 237 1.89 1.22 -25.71
N GLY A 238 1.46 0.59 -24.63
CA GLY A 238 0.72 -0.68 -24.64
C GLY A 238 -0.71 -0.60 -25.18
N ARG A 239 -1.30 0.59 -25.33
CA ARG A 239 -2.75 0.80 -25.61
C ARG A 239 -3.36 -0.02 -26.74
N LYS A 240 -2.58 -0.35 -27.79
CA LYS A 240 -3.04 -1.16 -28.92
C LYS A 240 -2.93 -2.67 -28.70
N LYS A 241 -2.24 -3.08 -27.63
CA LYS A 241 -2.00 -4.48 -27.26
C LYS A 241 -2.93 -4.94 -26.13
N PHE A 242 -3.59 -4.00 -25.46
CA PHE A 242 -4.53 -4.29 -24.38
C PHE A 242 -5.90 -4.72 -24.89
N VAL A 243 -6.54 -5.54 -24.10
CA VAL A 243 -7.98 -5.78 -24.19
C VAL A 243 -8.69 -4.65 -23.45
N HIS A 244 -9.54 -3.92 -24.17
CA HIS A 244 -10.34 -2.81 -23.65
C HIS A 244 -11.77 -3.29 -23.40
N ILE A 245 -12.08 -3.70 -22.16
CA ILE A 245 -13.44 -4.07 -21.81
C ILE A 245 -14.29 -2.79 -21.74
N PRO A 246 -15.39 -2.72 -22.51
CA PRO A 246 -16.26 -1.54 -22.49
C PRO A 246 -16.99 -1.43 -21.14
N PRO A 247 -17.27 -0.20 -20.66
CA PRO A 247 -18.02 0.02 -19.42
C PRO A 247 -19.46 -0.43 -19.57
N VAL A 248 -20.06 -0.92 -18.48
CA VAL A 248 -21.43 -1.47 -18.49
C VAL A 248 -22.54 -0.39 -18.47
N GLY A 249 -22.18 0.86 -18.25
CA GLY A 249 -23.10 1.98 -18.13
C GLY A 249 -23.60 2.18 -16.67
N LEU A 250 -23.71 3.45 -16.27
CA LEU A 250 -23.98 3.83 -14.87
C LEU A 250 -25.32 3.28 -14.36
N LYS A 251 -26.36 3.27 -15.21
CA LYS A 251 -27.71 2.79 -14.84
C LYS A 251 -27.70 1.28 -14.55
N THR A 252 -27.02 0.49 -15.39
CA THR A 252 -26.89 -0.96 -15.21
C THR A 252 -26.06 -1.28 -13.97
N TYR A 253 -24.92 -0.60 -13.81
CA TYR A 253 -24.04 -0.73 -12.65
C TYR A 253 -24.76 -0.41 -11.35
N ALA A 254 -25.49 0.71 -11.28
CA ALA A 254 -26.28 1.09 -10.12
C ALA A 254 -27.35 0.04 -9.77
N ARG A 255 -28.07 -0.50 -10.78
CA ARG A 255 -29.08 -1.56 -10.56
C ARG A 255 -28.46 -2.82 -9.98
N GLU A 256 -27.27 -3.19 -10.40
CA GLU A 256 -26.55 -4.37 -9.88
C GLU A 256 -26.09 -4.16 -8.45
N ILE A 257 -25.60 -2.97 -8.09
CA ILE A 257 -25.13 -2.66 -6.73
C ILE A 257 -26.28 -2.49 -5.75
N PHE A 258 -27.30 -1.71 -6.10
CA PHE A 258 -28.44 -1.42 -5.22
C PHE A 258 -29.50 -2.52 -5.21
N ASN A 259 -29.11 -3.78 -5.42
CA ASN A 259 -29.95 -4.94 -5.24
C ASN A 259 -29.85 -5.44 -3.78
N LYS A 260 -30.98 -5.88 -3.20
CA LYS A 260 -31.07 -6.42 -1.83
C LYS A 260 -30.12 -7.60 -1.60
N GLN A 261 -29.91 -8.46 -2.61
CA GLN A 261 -28.98 -9.58 -2.53
C GLN A 261 -27.53 -9.12 -2.48
N THR A 262 -27.17 -8.16 -3.31
CA THR A 262 -25.85 -7.52 -3.32
C THR A 262 -25.55 -6.85 -1.98
N GLY A 263 -26.53 -6.14 -1.40
CA GLY A 263 -26.39 -5.50 -0.08
C GLY A 263 -26.06 -6.51 1.02
N LYS A 264 -26.68 -7.69 1.03
CA LYS A 264 -26.35 -8.76 1.98
C LYS A 264 -24.94 -9.32 1.79
N ILE A 265 -24.50 -9.48 0.55
CA ILE A 265 -23.13 -9.94 0.24
C ILE A 265 -22.10 -8.92 0.74
N ILE A 266 -22.30 -7.64 0.42
CA ILE A 266 -21.42 -6.56 0.86
C ILE A 266 -21.35 -6.53 2.39
N LEU A 267 -22.50 -6.61 3.09
CA LEU A 267 -22.52 -6.61 4.55
C LEU A 267 -21.74 -7.78 5.15
N ASN A 268 -21.83 -8.96 4.55
CA ASN A 268 -21.04 -10.11 4.99
C ASN A 268 -19.54 -9.90 4.78
N VAL A 269 -19.13 -9.35 3.63
CA VAL A 269 -17.72 -9.09 3.33
C VAL A 269 -17.15 -7.97 4.21
N LEU A 270 -17.98 -7.06 4.68
CA LEU A 270 -17.57 -5.99 5.60
C LEU A 270 -17.35 -6.45 7.05
N MET A 271 -17.77 -7.68 7.42
CA MET A 271 -17.63 -8.18 8.80
C MET A 271 -16.18 -8.13 9.35
N PRO A 272 -15.12 -8.55 8.64
CA PRO A 272 -13.76 -8.49 9.17
C PRO A 272 -13.17 -7.06 9.12
N VAL A 273 -13.75 -6.13 8.34
CA VAL A 273 -13.21 -4.78 8.13
C VAL A 273 -12.96 -4.01 9.43
N PRO A 274 -13.87 -3.96 10.43
CA PRO A 274 -13.62 -3.24 11.69
C PRO A 274 -12.43 -3.76 12.49
N PHE A 275 -12.05 -5.01 12.32
CA PHE A 275 -10.90 -5.64 12.98
C PHE A 275 -9.62 -5.45 12.18
N VAL A 276 -9.69 -5.66 10.87
CA VAL A 276 -8.54 -5.52 9.98
C VAL A 276 -8.15 -4.04 9.80
N MET A 277 -9.08 -3.09 9.99
CA MET A 277 -8.70 -1.68 9.99
C MET A 277 -7.73 -1.34 11.13
N ILE A 278 -7.86 -1.96 12.30
CA ILE A 278 -6.91 -1.75 13.41
C ILE A 278 -5.54 -2.35 13.08
N PHE A 279 -5.49 -3.50 12.40
CA PHE A 279 -4.23 -4.01 11.85
C PHE A 279 -3.55 -2.97 10.95
N TRP A 280 -4.27 -2.36 10.00
CA TRP A 280 -3.73 -1.35 9.11
C TRP A 280 -3.37 -0.05 9.82
N ALA A 281 -4.08 0.31 10.89
CA ALA A 281 -3.74 1.45 11.74
C ALA A 281 -2.35 1.28 12.38
N LEU A 282 -2.00 0.07 12.80
CA LEU A 282 -0.68 -0.24 13.33
C LEU A 282 0.34 -0.38 12.19
N TRP A 283 0.05 -1.20 11.19
CA TRP A 283 0.99 -1.50 10.11
C TRP A 283 1.51 -0.23 9.41
N GLN A 284 0.63 0.73 9.10
CA GLN A 284 1.03 1.95 8.39
C GLN A 284 1.94 2.88 9.21
N GLN A 285 2.01 2.71 10.52
CA GLN A 285 2.90 3.50 11.38
C GLN A 285 4.39 3.20 11.14
N ASN A 286 4.72 2.12 10.43
CA ASN A 286 6.11 1.88 10.01
C ASN A 286 6.64 2.98 9.06
N PHE A 287 5.75 3.71 8.37
CA PHE A 287 6.09 4.88 7.53
C PHE A 287 5.99 6.21 8.27
N SER A 288 5.67 6.24 9.54
CA SER A 288 5.52 7.46 10.35
C SER A 288 6.23 7.32 11.70
N SER A 289 5.55 6.92 12.75
CA SER A 289 6.09 6.88 14.12
C SER A 289 7.33 5.99 14.28
N TRP A 290 7.46 4.89 13.53
CA TRP A 290 8.66 4.06 13.59
C TRP A 290 9.89 4.74 12.99
N ILE A 291 9.70 5.54 11.94
CA ILE A 291 10.79 6.35 11.37
C ILE A 291 11.26 7.39 12.38
N ILE A 292 10.30 8.07 13.04
CA ILE A 292 10.62 9.08 14.06
C ILE A 292 11.35 8.41 15.24
N GLN A 293 10.93 7.22 15.66
CA GLN A 293 11.63 6.43 16.68
C GLN A 293 13.06 6.09 16.27
N ALA A 294 13.25 5.66 15.00
CA ALA A 294 14.56 5.28 14.48
C ALA A 294 15.58 6.43 14.53
N GLU A 295 15.13 7.70 14.48
CA GLU A 295 15.99 8.88 14.65
C GLU A 295 16.70 8.91 16.01
N SER A 296 16.08 8.37 17.05
CA SER A 296 16.61 8.32 18.40
C SER A 296 17.39 7.03 18.69
N MET A 297 17.60 6.18 17.69
CA MET A 297 18.29 4.89 17.84
C MET A 297 19.72 4.95 17.30
N ASP A 298 20.55 3.99 17.69
CA ASP A 298 21.83 3.74 17.04
C ASP A 298 21.58 2.99 15.72
N ARG A 299 21.83 3.66 14.60
CA ARG A 299 21.52 3.19 13.25
C ARG A 299 22.70 2.48 12.56
N HIS A 300 23.78 2.23 13.28
CA HIS A 300 24.89 1.47 12.75
C HIS A 300 24.57 -0.03 12.70
N LEU A 301 24.55 -0.57 11.49
CA LEU A 301 24.30 -1.99 11.24
C LEU A 301 25.15 -2.47 10.05
N PHE A 302 25.91 -3.55 10.24
CA PHE A 302 26.82 -4.12 9.23
C PHE A 302 27.89 -3.13 8.70
N GLY A 303 28.35 -2.20 9.55
CA GLY A 303 29.36 -1.21 9.17
C GLY A 303 28.84 -0.08 8.28
N ILE A 304 27.52 0.12 8.26
CA ILE A 304 26.85 1.21 7.55
C ILE A 304 25.95 1.93 8.55
N GLU A 305 25.96 3.26 8.54
CA GLU A 305 24.95 4.07 9.21
C GLU A 305 23.74 4.23 8.27
N TRP A 306 22.61 3.65 8.67
CA TRP A 306 21.38 3.69 7.89
C TRP A 306 20.59 4.98 8.19
N LEU A 307 19.94 5.53 7.18
CA LEU A 307 18.96 6.60 7.41
C LEU A 307 17.70 5.99 8.05
N SER A 308 17.04 6.76 8.92
CA SER A 308 15.85 6.30 9.63
C SER A 308 14.74 5.82 8.69
N SER A 309 14.56 6.52 7.57
CA SER A 309 13.57 6.17 6.55
C SER A 309 13.91 4.90 5.78
N GLN A 310 15.19 4.49 5.72
CA GLN A 310 15.62 3.28 5.01
C GLN A 310 15.26 1.99 5.74
N ILE A 311 14.94 2.05 7.03
CA ILE A 311 14.55 0.83 7.79
C ILE A 311 13.31 0.14 7.19
N GLN A 312 12.47 0.87 6.50
CA GLN A 312 11.30 0.33 5.81
C GLN A 312 11.65 -0.68 4.71
N THR A 313 12.88 -0.62 4.18
CA THR A 313 13.40 -1.56 3.16
C THR A 313 13.39 -3.01 3.66
N VAL A 314 13.40 -3.19 4.98
CA VAL A 314 13.35 -4.50 5.65
C VAL A 314 12.04 -5.24 5.36
N ASN A 315 10.89 -4.55 5.29
CA ASN A 315 9.59 -5.18 5.08
C ASN A 315 9.47 -5.89 3.71
N PRO A 316 9.75 -5.27 2.54
CA PRO A 316 9.67 -5.98 1.26
C PRO A 316 10.65 -7.18 1.16
N ILE A 317 11.78 -7.16 1.84
CA ILE A 317 12.68 -8.31 1.91
C ILE A 317 12.01 -9.46 2.67
N PHE A 318 11.51 -9.18 3.86
CA PHE A 318 10.92 -10.23 4.69
C PHE A 318 9.61 -10.76 4.11
N ILE A 319 8.78 -9.94 3.46
CA ILE A 319 7.55 -10.44 2.84
C ILE A 319 7.85 -11.44 1.71
N LEU A 320 8.90 -11.16 0.88
CA LEU A 320 9.32 -12.07 -0.18
C LEU A 320 9.86 -13.41 0.36
N ILE A 321 10.46 -13.42 1.55
CA ILE A 321 10.95 -14.63 2.21
C ILE A 321 9.79 -15.35 2.95
N MET A 322 8.98 -14.62 3.70
CA MET A 322 7.97 -15.20 4.60
C MET A 322 6.79 -15.79 3.84
N LEU A 323 6.35 -15.17 2.72
CA LEU A 323 5.23 -15.71 1.94
C LEU A 323 5.46 -17.16 1.50
N PRO A 324 6.58 -17.53 0.83
CA PRO A 324 6.83 -18.93 0.50
C PRO A 324 7.07 -19.80 1.75
N VAL A 325 7.79 -19.31 2.76
CA VAL A 325 8.01 -20.08 4.00
C VAL A 325 6.67 -20.42 4.69
N PHE A 326 5.75 -19.47 4.77
CA PHE A 326 4.43 -19.68 5.38
C PHE A 326 3.60 -20.64 4.51
N SER A 327 3.58 -20.43 3.20
CA SER A 327 2.74 -21.22 2.28
C SER A 327 3.19 -22.67 2.16
N TYR A 328 4.50 -22.93 2.09
CA TYR A 328 5.02 -24.27 1.83
C TYR A 328 5.44 -25.04 3.10
N TRP A 329 5.71 -24.35 4.20
CA TRP A 329 6.25 -24.99 5.42
C TRP A 329 5.35 -24.74 6.63
N LEU A 330 5.06 -23.49 6.98
CA LEU A 330 4.35 -23.16 8.21
C LEU A 330 2.88 -23.59 8.17
N TYR A 331 2.15 -23.26 7.12
CA TYR A 331 0.73 -23.63 7.02
C TYR A 331 0.54 -25.14 6.95
N PRO A 332 1.25 -25.93 6.10
CA PRO A 332 1.13 -27.37 6.12
C PRO A 332 1.54 -28.02 7.43
N PHE A 333 2.49 -27.44 8.17
CA PHE A 333 2.87 -27.89 9.51
C PHE A 333 1.75 -27.65 10.52
N LEU A 334 1.18 -26.46 10.56
CA LEU A 334 0.12 -26.09 11.49
C LEU A 334 -1.20 -26.82 11.20
N GLU A 335 -1.50 -27.12 9.93
CA GLU A 335 -2.69 -27.87 9.52
C GLU A 335 -2.74 -29.31 10.07
N LYS A 336 -1.59 -29.87 10.47
CA LYS A 336 -1.53 -31.16 11.17
C LYS A 336 -2.19 -31.12 12.56
N PHE A 337 -2.27 -29.92 13.17
CA PHE A 337 -2.76 -29.73 14.54
C PHE A 337 -4.07 -28.95 14.60
N VAL A 338 -4.23 -27.97 13.68
CA VAL A 338 -5.37 -27.06 13.68
C VAL A 338 -5.80 -26.74 12.26
N ARG A 339 -7.09 -26.88 11.95
CA ARG A 339 -7.64 -26.43 10.64
C ARG A 339 -7.44 -24.93 10.46
N LEU A 340 -6.63 -24.52 9.47
CA LEU A 340 -6.33 -23.13 9.17
C LEU A 340 -7.41 -22.53 8.26
N THR A 341 -8.46 -21.96 8.84
CA THR A 341 -9.42 -21.14 8.09
C THR A 341 -8.91 -19.71 7.87
N PRO A 342 -9.39 -18.99 6.83
CA PRO A 342 -9.01 -17.59 6.61
C PRO A 342 -9.19 -16.71 7.87
N LEU A 343 -10.30 -16.85 8.57
CA LEU A 343 -10.54 -16.07 9.80
C LEU A 343 -9.58 -16.41 10.93
N ARG A 344 -9.16 -17.69 11.08
CA ARG A 344 -8.14 -18.07 12.07
C ARG A 344 -6.77 -17.49 11.76
N LYS A 345 -6.39 -17.46 10.46
CA LYS A 345 -5.14 -16.81 10.02
C LYS A 345 -5.16 -15.31 10.35
N ILE A 346 -6.27 -14.62 10.01
CA ILE A 346 -6.45 -13.21 10.35
C ILE A 346 -6.35 -13.01 11.87
N GLY A 347 -7.09 -13.78 12.67
CA GLY A 347 -7.04 -13.67 14.14
C GLY A 347 -5.64 -13.86 14.72
N ALA A 348 -4.89 -14.88 14.27
CA ALA A 348 -3.51 -15.08 14.68
C ALA A 348 -2.61 -13.89 14.30
N GLY A 349 -2.79 -13.34 13.08
CA GLY A 349 -2.04 -12.19 12.60
C GLY A 349 -2.28 -10.92 13.42
N LEU A 350 -3.51 -10.71 13.94
CA LEU A 350 -3.80 -9.58 14.85
C LEU A 350 -2.99 -9.69 16.15
N PHE A 351 -2.89 -10.87 16.77
CA PHE A 351 -2.06 -11.08 17.96
C PHE A 351 -0.56 -10.86 17.68
N VAL A 352 -0.08 -11.38 16.54
CA VAL A 352 1.33 -11.21 16.11
C VAL A 352 1.64 -9.72 15.89
N THR A 353 0.71 -8.96 15.33
CA THR A 353 0.87 -7.51 15.14
C THR A 353 0.93 -6.77 16.48
N ALA A 354 0.11 -7.15 17.46
CA ALA A 354 0.20 -6.59 18.81
C ALA A 354 1.58 -6.87 19.44
N ALA A 355 2.13 -8.07 19.26
CA ALA A 355 3.47 -8.42 19.75
C ALA A 355 4.57 -7.56 19.09
N SER A 356 4.46 -7.26 17.80
CA SER A 356 5.39 -6.34 17.11
C SER A 356 5.38 -4.94 17.77
N PHE A 357 4.20 -4.37 18.00
CA PHE A 357 4.06 -3.06 18.64
C PHE A 357 4.52 -3.06 20.10
N PHE A 358 4.37 -4.18 20.79
CA PHE A 358 4.95 -4.34 22.14
C PHE A 358 6.48 -4.24 22.11
N ILE A 359 7.15 -4.85 21.12
CA ILE A 359 8.61 -4.69 20.94
C ILE A 359 8.95 -3.21 20.72
N VAL A 360 8.20 -2.50 19.86
CA VAL A 360 8.43 -1.07 19.60
C VAL A 360 8.21 -0.23 20.86
N ALA A 361 7.20 -0.53 21.68
CA ALA A 361 6.98 0.13 22.96
C ALA A 361 8.15 -0.11 23.94
N MET A 362 8.72 -1.30 23.96
CA MET A 362 9.90 -1.62 24.78
C MET A 362 11.15 -0.87 24.30
N ILE A 363 11.33 -0.72 22.99
CA ILE A 363 12.39 0.13 22.41
C ILE A 363 12.20 1.56 22.88
N GLN A 364 10.96 2.09 22.78
CA GLN A 364 10.66 3.46 23.16
C GLN A 364 10.87 3.70 24.66
N THR A 365 10.53 2.76 25.52
CA THR A 365 10.81 2.85 26.96
C THR A 365 12.30 3.06 27.25
N ARG A 366 13.18 2.39 26.49
CA ARG A 366 14.63 2.59 26.61
C ARG A 366 15.08 3.96 26.11
N ILE A 367 14.47 4.43 25.01
CA ILE A 367 14.73 5.77 24.47
C ILE A 367 14.29 6.84 25.47
N ASP A 368 13.10 6.69 26.05
CA ASP A 368 12.55 7.61 27.07
C ASP A 368 13.41 7.65 28.34
N ALA A 369 14.14 6.55 28.65
CA ALA A 369 15.13 6.48 29.71
C ALA A 369 16.52 7.06 29.33
N GLY A 370 16.66 7.68 28.13
CA GLY A 370 17.90 8.31 27.66
C GLY A 370 18.89 7.34 26.97
N ALA A 371 18.52 6.08 26.74
CA ALA A 371 19.36 5.15 26.00
C ALA A 371 19.22 5.33 24.49
N ARG A 372 20.24 4.90 23.73
CA ARG A 372 20.21 4.80 22.26
C ARG A 372 20.26 3.33 21.85
N PRO A 373 19.14 2.59 21.85
CA PRO A 373 19.12 1.19 21.49
C PRO A 373 19.49 1.01 20.01
N SER A 374 20.13 -0.13 19.69
CA SER A 374 20.50 -0.45 18.30
C SER A 374 19.26 -0.66 17.44
N ILE A 375 19.33 -0.23 16.18
CA ILE A 375 18.28 -0.38 15.16
C ILE A 375 17.91 -1.85 14.91
N ILE A 376 18.77 -2.81 15.28
CA ILE A 376 18.48 -4.24 15.16
C ILE A 376 17.21 -4.65 15.90
N TRP A 377 16.87 -3.98 16.99
CA TRP A 377 15.63 -4.22 17.72
C TRP A 377 14.39 -3.86 16.91
N GLN A 378 14.49 -2.78 16.13
CA GLN A 378 13.39 -2.40 15.23
C GLN A 378 13.32 -3.35 14.04
N VAL A 379 14.44 -3.89 13.54
CA VAL A 379 14.45 -4.97 12.55
C VAL A 379 13.68 -6.19 13.06
N TRP A 380 13.88 -6.60 14.32
CA TRP A 380 13.08 -7.68 14.93
C TRP A 380 11.59 -7.34 15.03
N ALA A 381 11.25 -6.09 15.36
CA ALA A 381 9.86 -5.65 15.31
C ALA A 381 9.27 -5.76 13.90
N PHE A 382 10.04 -5.43 12.85
CA PHE A 382 9.63 -5.63 11.44
C PHE A 382 9.46 -7.11 11.09
N VAL A 383 10.34 -8.01 11.56
CA VAL A 383 10.16 -9.47 11.37
C VAL A 383 8.80 -9.91 11.89
N VAL A 384 8.44 -9.50 13.10
CA VAL A 384 7.16 -9.86 13.72
C VAL A 384 5.99 -9.16 13.01
N LEU A 385 6.13 -7.89 12.64
CA LEU A 385 5.10 -7.14 11.90
C LEU A 385 4.81 -7.80 10.54
N THR A 386 5.86 -8.16 9.80
CA THR A 386 5.73 -8.81 8.48
C THR A 386 5.15 -10.21 8.58
N ALA A 387 5.42 -10.95 9.67
CA ALA A 387 4.74 -12.21 9.94
C ALA A 387 3.23 -12.00 10.16
N GLY A 388 2.84 -10.97 10.93
CA GLY A 388 1.44 -10.55 11.07
C GLY A 388 0.82 -10.15 9.73
N GLU A 389 1.54 -9.37 8.92
CA GLU A 389 1.12 -8.98 7.57
C GLU A 389 0.87 -10.18 6.66
N THR A 390 1.78 -11.16 6.65
CA THR A 390 1.66 -12.39 5.86
C THR A 390 0.42 -13.19 6.23
N LEU A 391 0.01 -13.16 7.50
CA LEU A 391 -1.21 -13.82 7.99
C LEU A 391 -2.47 -13.04 7.66
N VAL A 392 -2.47 -11.70 7.73
CA VAL A 392 -3.67 -10.85 7.59
C VAL A 392 -3.90 -10.42 6.15
N SER A 393 -2.91 -9.79 5.51
CA SER A 393 -3.10 -9.04 4.26
C SER A 393 -3.49 -9.93 3.07
N PRO A 394 -2.71 -10.98 2.69
CA PRO A 394 -3.09 -11.87 1.61
C PRO A 394 -4.40 -12.61 1.91
N THR A 395 -4.59 -13.03 3.16
CA THR A 395 -5.77 -13.77 3.60
C THR A 395 -7.05 -12.94 3.53
N HIS A 396 -7.00 -11.66 3.96
CA HIS A 396 -8.13 -10.75 3.83
C HIS A 396 -8.45 -10.40 2.39
N LEU A 397 -7.42 -10.28 1.55
CA LEU A 397 -7.57 -10.06 0.11
C LEU A 397 -8.27 -11.26 -0.55
N GLU A 398 -7.79 -12.48 -0.29
CA GLU A 398 -8.38 -13.74 -0.75
C GLU A 398 -9.82 -13.92 -0.25
N PHE A 399 -10.04 -13.68 1.04
CA PHE A 399 -11.36 -13.69 1.65
C PHE A 399 -12.32 -12.74 0.91
N SER A 400 -11.93 -11.49 0.73
CA SER A 400 -12.75 -10.50 0.02
C SER A 400 -13.06 -10.98 -1.42
N TYR A 401 -12.08 -11.56 -2.12
CA TYR A 401 -12.24 -12.04 -3.48
C TYR A 401 -13.17 -13.24 -3.61
N THR A 402 -13.19 -14.15 -2.63
CA THR A 402 -13.97 -15.40 -2.67
C THR A 402 -15.41 -15.26 -2.19
N GLN A 403 -15.72 -14.21 -1.41
CA GLN A 403 -17.02 -14.02 -0.79
C GLN A 403 -18.07 -13.35 -1.70
N GLY A 404 -17.75 -13.07 -2.96
CA GLY A 404 -18.68 -12.41 -3.87
C GLY A 404 -18.66 -12.88 -5.31
N PRO A 405 -19.80 -12.70 -6.03
CA PRO A 405 -19.94 -13.09 -7.42
C PRO A 405 -19.01 -12.28 -8.34
N VAL A 406 -18.65 -12.85 -9.48
CA VAL A 406 -17.70 -12.27 -10.47
C VAL A 406 -18.06 -10.84 -10.87
N LYS A 407 -19.35 -10.51 -11.00
CA LYS A 407 -19.85 -9.19 -11.39
C LYS A 407 -19.59 -8.07 -10.37
N LEU A 408 -19.36 -8.42 -9.10
CA LEU A 408 -19.17 -7.47 -8.00
C LEU A 408 -17.73 -7.43 -7.52
N LYS A 409 -16.81 -8.14 -8.16
CA LYS A 409 -15.41 -8.29 -7.68
C LYS A 409 -14.70 -6.97 -7.48
N SER A 410 -14.81 -6.02 -8.40
CA SER A 410 -14.17 -4.70 -8.25
C SER A 410 -14.65 -3.98 -6.98
N LEU A 411 -15.96 -3.99 -6.72
CA LEU A 411 -16.54 -3.37 -5.53
C LEU A 411 -16.14 -4.11 -4.25
N ILE A 412 -16.15 -5.45 -4.28
CA ILE A 412 -15.77 -6.26 -3.11
C ILE A 412 -14.28 -6.09 -2.79
N MET A 413 -13.43 -6.01 -3.80
CA MET A 413 -12.01 -5.70 -3.61
C MET A 413 -11.80 -4.31 -2.99
N CYS A 414 -12.71 -3.37 -3.23
CA CYS A 414 -12.66 -2.07 -2.55
C CYS A 414 -12.86 -2.18 -1.02
N THR A 415 -13.51 -3.23 -0.50
CA THR A 415 -13.66 -3.42 0.95
C THR A 415 -12.32 -3.68 1.64
N TYR A 416 -11.39 -4.37 0.96
CA TYR A 416 -10.01 -4.54 1.43
C TYR A 416 -9.30 -3.18 1.54
N LEU A 417 -9.41 -2.33 0.51
CA LEU A 417 -8.82 -1.00 0.49
C LEU A 417 -9.48 -0.06 1.51
N LEU A 418 -10.79 -0.22 1.73
CA LEU A 418 -11.54 0.51 2.75
C LEU A 418 -11.01 0.22 4.16
N ALA A 419 -10.64 -1.03 4.48
CA ALA A 419 -10.03 -1.36 5.76
C ALA A 419 -8.71 -0.60 5.98
N ILE A 420 -7.88 -0.46 4.94
CA ILE A 420 -6.64 0.35 4.99
C ILE A 420 -6.96 1.82 5.23
N SER A 421 -7.94 2.36 4.50
CA SER A 421 -8.40 3.75 4.65
C SER A 421 -8.88 4.05 6.07
N LEU A 422 -9.80 3.24 6.58
CA LEU A 422 -10.37 3.43 7.93
C LEU A 422 -9.30 3.28 9.02
N GLY A 423 -8.35 2.36 8.87
CA GLY A 423 -7.24 2.21 9.79
C GLY A 423 -6.36 3.45 9.86
N ASN A 424 -6.01 4.01 8.71
CA ASN A 424 -5.27 5.27 8.65
C ASN A 424 -6.06 6.45 9.21
N GLN A 425 -7.36 6.52 8.92
CA GLN A 425 -8.22 7.55 9.50
C GLN A 425 -8.29 7.46 11.03
N PHE A 426 -8.33 6.24 11.58
CA PHE A 426 -8.25 6.03 13.02
C PHE A 426 -6.93 6.53 13.59
N THR A 427 -5.79 6.20 12.99
CA THR A 427 -4.47 6.70 13.44
C THR A 427 -4.37 8.22 13.32
N ALA A 428 -4.86 8.80 12.23
CA ALA A 428 -4.91 10.25 12.06
C ALA A 428 -5.74 10.91 13.18
N ALA A 429 -6.92 10.38 13.45
CA ALA A 429 -7.79 10.87 14.52
C ALA A 429 -7.09 10.80 15.89
N VAL A 430 -6.45 9.68 16.24
CA VAL A 430 -5.67 9.56 17.48
C VAL A 430 -4.63 10.66 17.56
N ASN A 431 -3.82 10.86 16.50
CA ASN A 431 -2.77 11.87 16.47
C ASN A 431 -3.30 13.31 16.53
N PHE A 432 -4.50 13.60 16.02
CA PHE A 432 -5.14 14.90 16.24
C PHE A 432 -5.66 15.07 17.67
N PHE A 433 -6.27 14.03 18.25
CA PHE A 433 -6.86 14.10 19.59
C PHE A 433 -5.84 14.15 20.75
N ILE A 434 -4.66 13.58 20.55
CA ILE A 434 -3.62 13.60 21.58
C ILE A 434 -2.91 14.95 21.69
N GLN A 435 -3.03 15.84 20.70
CA GLN A 435 -2.41 17.17 20.72
C GLN A 435 -3.22 18.12 21.60
N ASN A 436 -2.51 18.86 22.46
CA ASN A 436 -3.07 19.94 23.24
C ASN A 436 -2.87 21.28 22.51
N PRO A 437 -3.68 22.33 22.81
CA PRO A 437 -3.52 23.66 22.21
C PRO A 437 -2.16 24.32 22.49
N ASP A 438 -1.47 23.92 23.57
CA ASP A 438 -0.14 24.41 23.95
C ASP A 438 1.01 23.70 23.22
N GLY A 439 0.70 22.77 22.30
CA GLY A 439 1.68 21.99 21.55
C GLY A 439 2.20 20.74 22.30
N SER A 440 1.79 20.52 23.53
CA SER A 440 2.08 19.28 24.25
C SER A 440 1.24 18.11 23.74
N VAL A 441 1.64 16.87 24.05
CA VAL A 441 0.97 15.65 23.58
C VAL A 441 0.54 14.80 24.79
N LYS A 442 -0.71 14.33 24.79
CA LYS A 442 -1.29 13.53 25.91
C LYS A 442 -0.67 12.13 26.02
N LEU A 443 -0.33 11.52 24.89
CA LEU A 443 0.33 10.22 24.81
C LEU A 443 1.74 10.43 24.28
N GLN A 444 2.75 10.36 25.14
CA GLN A 444 4.15 10.57 24.80
C GLN A 444 4.94 9.28 24.91
N GLY A 445 5.99 9.14 24.09
CA GLY A 445 6.96 8.08 24.17
C GLY A 445 6.32 6.69 24.15
N ALA A 446 6.71 5.83 25.07
CA ALA A 446 6.22 4.45 25.15
C ALA A 446 4.70 4.34 25.33
N SER A 447 4.05 5.32 25.96
CA SER A 447 2.59 5.32 26.19
C SER A 447 1.81 5.35 24.87
N TYR A 448 2.33 6.03 23.85
CA TYR A 448 1.74 6.08 22.52
C TYR A 448 1.69 4.68 21.88
N PHE A 449 2.82 3.97 21.86
CA PHE A 449 2.86 2.62 21.30
C PHE A 449 2.05 1.63 22.12
N MET A 450 2.09 1.72 23.46
CA MET A 450 1.30 0.86 24.35
C MET A 450 -0.21 1.05 24.17
N PHE A 451 -0.69 2.27 23.88
CA PHE A 451 -2.09 2.49 23.52
C PHE A 451 -2.49 1.61 22.30
N PHE A 452 -1.69 1.60 21.24
CA PHE A 452 -1.97 0.76 20.06
C PHE A 452 -1.83 -0.73 20.35
N VAL A 453 -0.92 -1.15 21.25
CA VAL A 453 -0.85 -2.55 21.73
C VAL A 453 -2.17 -2.97 22.36
N TRP A 454 -2.71 -2.17 23.29
CA TRP A 454 -3.96 -2.50 23.97
C TRP A 454 -5.17 -2.50 23.02
N VAL A 455 -5.24 -1.52 22.12
CA VAL A 455 -6.29 -1.48 21.09
C VAL A 455 -6.23 -2.72 20.20
N MET A 456 -5.02 -3.12 19.78
CA MET A 456 -4.84 -4.32 18.93
C MET A 456 -5.16 -5.60 19.66
N LEU A 457 -4.72 -5.77 20.92
CA LEU A 457 -5.05 -6.95 21.74
C LEU A 457 -6.55 -7.07 21.98
N GLY A 458 -7.22 -5.96 22.36
CA GLY A 458 -8.67 -5.94 22.51
C GLY A 458 -9.41 -6.32 21.22
N THR A 459 -8.92 -5.81 20.08
CA THR A 459 -9.44 -6.16 18.75
C THR A 459 -9.24 -7.64 18.43
N ALA A 460 -8.06 -8.20 18.69
CA ALA A 460 -7.74 -9.60 18.45
C ALA A 460 -8.61 -10.55 19.29
N VAL A 461 -8.79 -10.22 20.57
CA VAL A 461 -9.68 -10.98 21.47
C VAL A 461 -11.13 -10.92 20.99
N LEU A 462 -11.63 -9.72 20.68
CA LEU A 462 -13.00 -9.54 20.19
C LEU A 462 -13.21 -10.26 18.86
N PHE A 463 -12.24 -10.21 17.94
CA PHE A 463 -12.29 -10.95 16.68
C PHE A 463 -12.35 -12.47 16.90
N THR A 464 -11.59 -12.99 17.85
CA THR A 464 -11.59 -14.42 18.20
C THR A 464 -12.96 -14.87 18.73
N ILE A 465 -13.66 -14.00 19.47
CA ILE A 465 -15.00 -14.28 19.99
C ILE A 465 -16.05 -14.21 18.89
N VAL A 466 -15.93 -13.24 17.95
CA VAL A 466 -16.95 -12.96 16.92
C VAL A 466 -16.79 -13.87 15.69
N SER A 467 -15.55 -14.21 15.32
CA SER A 467 -15.27 -14.94 14.08
C SER A 467 -15.97 -16.31 13.95
N PRO A 468 -16.22 -17.11 15.03
CA PRO A 468 -16.96 -18.37 14.93
C PRO A 468 -18.44 -18.19 14.52
N PHE A 469 -19.02 -17.02 14.76
CA PHE A 469 -20.41 -16.74 14.37
C PHE A 469 -20.56 -16.32 12.92
N TYR A 470 -19.45 -16.12 12.22
CA TYR A 470 -19.46 -15.76 10.81
C TYR A 470 -19.83 -16.98 9.93
N LYS A 471 -20.90 -16.84 9.17
CA LYS A 471 -21.34 -17.85 8.20
C LYS A 471 -20.94 -17.39 6.80
N GLY A 472 -19.72 -17.71 6.37
CA GLY A 472 -19.20 -17.41 5.03
C GLY A 472 -19.95 -18.18 3.94
N ARG A 473 -19.96 -17.60 2.74
CA ARG A 473 -20.46 -18.26 1.52
C ARG A 473 -19.40 -18.11 0.45
N THR A 474 -18.74 -19.19 0.07
CA THR A 474 -17.72 -19.16 -0.98
C THR A 474 -18.38 -19.26 -2.36
N TYR A 475 -18.07 -18.31 -3.24
CA TYR A 475 -18.51 -18.31 -4.63
C TYR A 475 -17.39 -18.85 -5.53
N LEU A 476 -17.54 -20.09 -6.03
CA LEU A 476 -16.59 -20.69 -6.98
C LEU A 476 -16.82 -20.14 -8.39
N GLN A 477 -15.75 -19.87 -9.12
CA GLN A 477 -15.80 -19.23 -10.45
C GLN A 477 -16.44 -20.07 -11.54
N ASP A 478 -16.45 -21.40 -11.41
CA ASP A 478 -16.88 -22.33 -12.47
C ASP A 478 -18.40 -22.47 -12.62
N GLN A 479 -19.19 -22.01 -11.65
CA GLN A 479 -20.65 -22.18 -11.69
C GLN A 479 -21.42 -21.11 -12.50
N THR A 480 -20.77 -20.04 -12.94
CA THR A 480 -21.43 -18.96 -13.70
C THR A 480 -21.30 -19.08 -15.22
N ARG A 481 -20.58 -20.08 -15.75
CA ARG A 481 -20.33 -20.24 -17.21
C ARG A 481 -21.10 -21.34 -17.90
N VAL A 482 -21.86 -22.17 -17.17
CA VAL A 482 -22.61 -23.30 -17.77
C VAL A 482 -24.01 -22.91 -18.25
N THR A 483 -24.49 -21.69 -17.99
CA THR A 483 -25.83 -21.26 -18.38
C THR A 483 -25.82 -19.99 -19.23
N GLY A 484 -25.15 -20.08 -20.40
CA GLY A 484 -25.27 -19.05 -21.44
C GLY A 484 -26.63 -19.11 -22.18
N ASP A 485 -27.46 -20.17 -21.97
CA ASP A 485 -28.73 -20.37 -22.65
C ASP A 485 -29.81 -20.98 -21.74
N ALA A 486 -29.97 -20.54 -20.51
CA ALA A 486 -31.06 -20.96 -19.64
C ALA A 486 -31.76 -19.76 -19.00
N GLU A 487 -33.10 -19.81 -19.10
CA GLU A 487 -34.10 -18.85 -18.69
C GLU A 487 -33.91 -18.25 -17.27
N PRO A 488 -34.50 -17.07 -16.98
CA PRO A 488 -34.41 -16.41 -15.68
C PRO A 488 -35.20 -17.17 -14.63
N GLY A 489 -34.55 -18.09 -13.89
CA GLY A 489 -35.25 -18.82 -12.83
C GLY A 489 -34.44 -19.86 -12.04
N VAL A 490 -33.19 -20.14 -12.36
CA VAL A 490 -32.43 -21.19 -11.65
C VAL A 490 -31.52 -20.60 -10.58
N GLY A 491 -31.84 -20.97 -9.35
CA GLY A 491 -31.13 -20.52 -8.14
C GLY A 491 -29.68 -20.99 -8.09
N PHE A 492 -28.84 -20.13 -7.55
CA PHE A 492 -27.43 -20.40 -7.27
C PHE A 492 -27.29 -21.54 -6.26
N ALA A 493 -26.57 -22.60 -6.65
CA ALA A 493 -26.20 -23.66 -5.70
C ALA A 493 -25.16 -23.09 -4.73
N VAL A 494 -25.54 -22.97 -3.48
CA VAL A 494 -24.70 -22.53 -2.35
C VAL A 494 -24.31 -23.79 -1.59
N GLN A 495 -23.03 -24.15 -1.55
CA GLN A 495 -22.55 -25.14 -0.60
C GLN A 495 -22.17 -24.45 0.70
N PRO A 496 -22.74 -24.82 1.87
CA PRO A 496 -22.25 -24.36 3.16
C PRO A 496 -20.92 -25.06 3.45
N GLU A 497 -19.92 -24.28 3.88
CA GLU A 497 -18.71 -24.87 4.47
C GLU A 497 -19.09 -25.59 5.77
N ALA A 498 -18.71 -26.88 5.88
CA ALA A 498 -18.84 -27.71 7.07
C ALA A 498 -17.67 -27.43 8.06
#